data_2d0e965500641bc22f9ef7a361615ee2
#
_entry.id   2d0e965500641bc22f9ef7a361615ee2
#
_cell.length_a   1.000
_cell.length_b   1.000
_cell.length_c   1.000
_cell.angle_alpha   90.00
_cell.angle_beta   90.00
_cell.angle_gamma   90.00
#
_symmetry.space_group_name_H-M   'P 1'
#
loop_
_entity.id
_entity.type
_entity.pdbx_description
1 polymer ?
#
loop_
_entity_poly.entity_id
_entity_poly.type
_entity_poly.pdbx_seq_one_letter_code
_entity_poly.pdbx_strand_id
1 'polypeptide(L)'
;KDAGIELPPVTIHTEKADWKSEKEQELSEQIHSLLPFTQVRKESGSINPSISALGGQSQSILPYLIRARQACIYPELVKKAIEKYIKDGLIDDDPDFLEAINSSSKIDQVVNTIDERKSNGRNKLIFCHFRGEIDILESKIANLGLDVKTFDGRTSHNQRNEILENACDVLILQIQTGCEGLNLQQFSEVYFVSPHWNPAVEDQAIARCHRIGQESQVDVFRFTMDNFGSTTINIENHSNNLQDIKRDIAQDFNLKTATQ
;
A
#
# COMPACT_ATOMS: atom_id res chain seq x y z
N LYS A 1 35.27 18.43 10.20
CA LYS A 1 35.75 17.08 9.78
C LYS A 1 34.52 16.19 9.93
N ASP A 2 33.72 16.10 8.88
CA ASP A 2 32.61 15.19 8.82
C ASP A 2 33.21 13.78 8.74
N ALA A 3 33.04 13.02 9.80
CA ALA A 3 33.27 11.58 9.75
C ALA A 3 32.17 11.06 8.80
N GLY A 4 32.54 10.76 7.56
CA GLY A 4 31.64 10.25 6.55
C GLY A 4 31.07 8.92 7.00
N ILE A 5 29.91 8.96 7.66
CA ILE A 5 29.13 7.76 7.94
C ILE A 5 28.43 7.41 6.63
N GLU A 6 28.96 6.44 5.92
CA GLU A 6 28.27 5.88 4.75
C GLU A 6 27.18 4.94 5.24
N LEU A 7 25.93 5.23 4.88
CA LEU A 7 24.83 4.32 5.08
C LEU A 7 24.85 3.21 4.01
N PRO A 8 24.45 1.97 4.34
CA PRO A 8 24.26 0.93 3.34
C PRO A 8 23.28 1.37 2.25
N PRO A 9 23.37 0.82 1.03
CA PRO A 9 22.47 1.19 -0.06
C PRO A 9 21.01 0.82 0.22
N VAL A 10 20.09 1.59 -0.39
CA VAL A 10 18.67 1.24 -0.47
C VAL A 10 18.36 0.78 -1.88
N THR A 11 17.74 -0.39 -2.01
CA THR A 11 17.25 -0.91 -3.29
C THR A 11 15.74 -0.98 -3.27
N ILE A 12 15.10 -0.43 -4.31
CA ILE A 12 13.64 -0.41 -4.44
C ILE A 12 13.22 -1.45 -5.49
N HIS A 13 12.34 -2.35 -5.09
CA HIS A 13 11.72 -3.36 -5.93
C HIS A 13 10.25 -3.01 -6.12
N THR A 14 9.81 -2.92 -7.37
CA THR A 14 8.39 -2.70 -7.70
C THR A 14 7.78 -4.03 -8.11
N GLU A 15 6.82 -4.49 -7.34
CA GLU A 15 6.15 -5.77 -7.52
C GLU A 15 4.72 -5.53 -8.01
N LYS A 16 4.40 -6.07 -9.18
CA LYS A 16 3.02 -6.11 -9.68
C LYS A 16 2.38 -7.43 -9.30
N ALA A 17 1.20 -7.35 -8.69
CA ALA A 17 0.38 -8.51 -8.43
C ALA A 17 -0.67 -8.67 -9.52
N ASP A 18 -0.71 -9.86 -10.12
CA ASP A 18 -1.70 -10.22 -11.12
C ASP A 18 -3.02 -10.62 -10.44
N TRP A 19 -4.13 -10.33 -11.11
CA TRP A 19 -5.45 -10.82 -10.69
C TRP A 19 -5.51 -12.34 -10.89
N LYS A 20 -5.60 -13.10 -9.81
CA LYS A 20 -5.73 -14.56 -9.83
C LYS A 20 -7.17 -15.04 -10.07
N SER A 21 -8.13 -14.17 -9.77
CA SER A 21 -9.56 -14.41 -9.97
C SER A 21 -10.13 -13.33 -10.88
N GLU A 22 -10.81 -13.75 -11.95
CA GLU A 22 -11.55 -12.87 -12.84
C GLU A 22 -12.64 -12.11 -12.08
N LYS A 23 -13.30 -12.77 -11.14
CA LYS A 23 -14.34 -12.17 -10.30
C LYS A 23 -13.79 -11.12 -9.32
N GLU A 24 -12.58 -11.32 -8.80
CA GLU A 24 -11.89 -10.30 -8.00
C GLU A 24 -11.60 -9.05 -8.85
N GLN A 25 -11.12 -9.25 -10.08
CA GLN A 25 -10.86 -8.16 -11.01
C GLN A 25 -12.14 -7.40 -11.39
N GLU A 26 -13.21 -8.12 -11.77
CA GLU A 26 -14.51 -7.54 -12.12
C GLU A 26 -15.11 -6.71 -10.98
N LEU A 27 -15.12 -7.24 -9.76
CA LEU A 27 -15.59 -6.54 -8.58
C LEU A 27 -14.78 -5.26 -8.33
N SER A 28 -13.45 -5.35 -8.40
CA SER A 28 -12.58 -4.19 -8.21
C SER A 28 -12.80 -3.15 -9.31
N GLU A 29 -12.97 -3.55 -10.56
CA GLU A 29 -13.24 -2.66 -11.69
C GLU A 29 -14.58 -1.94 -11.54
N GLN A 30 -15.65 -2.64 -11.12
CA GLN A 30 -16.94 -2.01 -10.85
C GLN A 30 -16.84 -0.95 -9.75
N ILE A 31 -16.12 -1.24 -8.65
CA ILE A 31 -15.91 -0.24 -7.60
C ILE A 31 -15.11 0.97 -8.13
N HIS A 32 -14.11 0.75 -8.97
CA HIS A 32 -13.34 1.82 -9.59
C HIS A 32 -14.15 2.64 -10.60
N SER A 33 -15.14 2.05 -11.25
CA SER A 33 -16.00 2.79 -12.19
C SER A 33 -16.79 3.93 -11.52
N LEU A 34 -16.93 3.88 -10.19
CA LEU A 34 -17.52 4.96 -9.39
C LEU A 34 -16.59 6.17 -9.23
N LEU A 35 -15.32 6.07 -9.66
CA LEU A 35 -14.33 7.14 -9.59
C LEU A 35 -14.21 7.88 -10.92
N PRO A 36 -14.26 9.23 -10.94
CA PRO A 36 -14.32 10.02 -12.15
C PRO A 36 -13.02 10.03 -12.98
N PHE A 37 -11.90 9.57 -12.41
CA PHE A 37 -10.58 9.68 -13.04
C PHE A 37 -9.97 8.34 -13.47
N THR A 38 -10.63 7.21 -13.22
CA THR A 38 -10.10 5.89 -13.56
C THR A 38 -10.26 5.51 -15.03
N GLN A 39 -11.13 6.22 -15.75
CA GLN A 39 -11.30 6.03 -17.21
C GLN A 39 -10.27 6.85 -17.97
N VAL A 40 -9.34 6.18 -18.64
CA VAL A 40 -8.44 6.82 -19.60
C VAL A 40 -9.23 7.10 -20.87
N ARG A 41 -9.59 8.37 -21.12
CA ARG A 41 -10.08 8.76 -22.43
C ARG A 41 -8.92 8.69 -23.43
N LYS A 42 -9.07 7.87 -24.47
CA LYS A 42 -8.12 7.72 -25.57
C LYS A 42 -7.92 8.99 -26.43
N GLU A 43 -8.58 10.09 -26.14
CA GLU A 43 -8.53 11.30 -26.96
C GLU A 43 -7.97 12.47 -26.17
N SER A 44 -6.83 12.95 -26.67
CA SER A 44 -6.05 14.13 -26.26
C SER A 44 -5.24 14.02 -24.96
N GLY A 45 -3.93 14.21 -25.11
CA GLY A 45 -2.88 14.19 -24.10
C GLY A 45 -2.95 15.27 -23.01
N SER A 46 -4.09 15.43 -22.36
CA SER A 46 -4.27 16.28 -21.20
C SER A 46 -5.02 15.51 -20.13
N ILE A 47 -4.29 15.07 -19.13
CA ILE A 47 -4.87 14.57 -17.89
C ILE A 47 -5.33 15.80 -17.10
N ASN A 48 -6.56 16.24 -17.35
CA ASN A 48 -7.23 17.20 -16.47
C ASN A 48 -8.12 16.42 -15.50
N PRO A 49 -7.78 16.32 -14.21
CA PRO A 49 -8.70 15.83 -13.21
C PRO A 49 -9.71 16.94 -12.93
N SER A 50 -10.74 17.03 -13.77
CA SER A 50 -11.86 17.92 -13.52
C SER A 50 -12.70 17.36 -12.38
N ILE A 51 -12.36 17.73 -11.14
CA ILE A 51 -13.21 17.56 -9.94
C ILE A 51 -14.59 18.23 -10.14
N SER A 52 -14.73 19.07 -11.15
CA SER A 52 -15.96 19.82 -11.48
C SER A 52 -17.04 19.01 -12.19
N ALA A 53 -16.81 17.76 -12.59
CA ALA A 53 -17.84 16.93 -13.24
C ALA A 53 -18.83 16.26 -12.28
N LEU A 54 -18.61 16.38 -10.97
CA LEU A 54 -19.58 15.97 -9.94
C LEU A 54 -20.60 17.07 -9.75
N GLY A 55 -21.50 17.20 -10.73
CA GLY A 55 -22.59 18.16 -10.71
C GLY A 55 -23.45 18.05 -9.47
N GLY A 56 -23.44 19.08 -8.63
CA GLY A 56 -24.61 19.52 -7.89
C GLY A 56 -24.97 18.87 -6.58
N GLN A 57 -24.29 17.81 -6.10
CA GLN A 57 -24.42 17.36 -4.70
C GLN A 57 -23.03 17.00 -4.15
N SER A 58 -22.66 17.66 -3.06
CA SER A 58 -21.40 17.53 -2.32
C SER A 58 -21.29 16.16 -1.62
N GLN A 59 -21.40 15.07 -2.33
CA GLN A 59 -20.98 13.77 -1.80
C GLN A 59 -19.47 13.69 -1.87
N SER A 60 -18.83 13.53 -0.71
CA SER A 60 -17.39 13.34 -0.62
C SER A 60 -16.96 12.14 -1.47
N ILE A 61 -16.01 12.32 -2.39
CA ILE A 61 -15.40 11.25 -3.19
C ILE A 61 -14.56 10.29 -2.32
N LEU A 62 -14.17 10.74 -1.14
CA LEU A 62 -13.26 10.01 -0.26
C LEU A 62 -13.72 8.58 0.10
N PRO A 63 -15.00 8.30 0.40
CA PRO A 63 -15.44 6.93 0.65
C PRO A 63 -15.18 6.00 -0.54
N TYR A 64 -15.42 6.46 -1.75
CA TYR A 64 -15.20 5.65 -2.97
C TYR A 64 -13.71 5.39 -3.21
N LEU A 65 -12.83 6.38 -2.98
CA LEU A 65 -11.38 6.23 -3.03
C LEU A 65 -10.89 5.16 -2.05
N ILE A 66 -11.39 5.21 -0.82
CA ILE A 66 -11.04 4.22 0.22
C ILE A 66 -11.49 2.82 -0.21
N ARG A 67 -12.70 2.67 -0.76
CA ARG A 67 -13.22 1.35 -1.19
C ARG A 67 -12.47 0.81 -2.39
N ALA A 68 -12.16 1.64 -3.39
CA ALA A 68 -11.36 1.24 -4.53
C ALA A 68 -9.97 0.72 -4.10
N ARG A 69 -9.35 1.41 -3.16
CA ARG A 69 -8.08 0.99 -2.57
C ARG A 69 -8.18 -0.33 -1.80
N GLN A 70 -9.23 -0.47 -0.98
CA GLN A 70 -9.51 -1.70 -0.26
C GLN A 70 -9.72 -2.89 -1.21
N ALA A 71 -10.43 -2.67 -2.32
CA ALA A 71 -10.66 -3.70 -3.34
C ALA A 71 -9.37 -4.15 -4.03
N CYS A 72 -8.38 -3.25 -4.21
CA CYS A 72 -7.05 -3.62 -4.72
C CYS A 72 -6.23 -4.44 -3.71
N ILE A 73 -6.42 -4.23 -2.42
CA ILE A 73 -5.62 -4.87 -1.36
C ILE A 73 -6.21 -6.23 -0.99
N TYR A 74 -7.47 -6.24 -0.58
CA TYR A 74 -8.17 -7.41 -0.11
C TYR A 74 -9.69 -7.20 -0.19
N PRO A 75 -10.42 -7.88 -1.08
CA PRO A 75 -11.85 -7.64 -1.32
C PRO A 75 -12.76 -7.80 -0.10
N GLU A 76 -12.42 -8.65 0.88
CA GLU A 76 -13.18 -8.78 2.13
C GLU A 76 -13.35 -7.42 2.85
N LEU A 77 -12.39 -6.50 2.68
CA LEU A 77 -12.46 -5.15 3.28
C LEU A 77 -13.64 -4.32 2.76
N VAL A 78 -14.16 -4.64 1.58
CA VAL A 78 -15.29 -3.93 0.96
C VAL A 78 -16.62 -4.64 1.09
N LYS A 79 -16.67 -5.84 1.66
CA LYS A 79 -17.89 -6.68 1.79
C LYS A 79 -19.12 -5.91 2.25
N LYS A 80 -19.01 -5.16 3.35
CA LYS A 80 -20.12 -4.36 3.89
C LYS A 80 -20.55 -3.20 2.98
N ALA A 81 -19.62 -2.68 2.15
CA ALA A 81 -19.94 -1.61 1.23
C ALA A 81 -20.62 -2.13 -0.03
N ILE A 82 -20.28 -3.34 -0.47
CA ILE A 82 -20.88 -4.00 -1.65
C ILE A 82 -22.38 -4.12 -1.48
N GLU A 83 -22.85 -4.65 -0.35
CA GLU A 83 -24.29 -4.79 -0.06
C GLU A 83 -25.04 -3.46 -0.20
N LYS A 84 -24.43 -2.37 0.28
CA LYS A 84 -24.99 -1.03 0.12
C LYS A 84 -24.97 -0.57 -1.33
N TYR A 85 -23.88 -0.80 -2.04
CA TYR A 85 -23.71 -0.33 -3.43
C TYR A 85 -24.66 -1.08 -4.38
N ILE A 86 -24.90 -2.37 -4.16
CA ILE A 86 -25.92 -3.14 -4.88
C ILE A 86 -27.31 -2.55 -4.61
N LYS A 87 -27.66 -2.33 -3.35
CA LYS A 87 -28.95 -1.76 -2.95
C LYS A 87 -29.19 -0.36 -3.57
N ASP A 88 -28.15 0.44 -3.66
CA ASP A 88 -28.20 1.79 -4.23
C ASP A 88 -28.11 1.78 -5.78
N GLY A 89 -27.99 0.61 -6.42
CA GLY A 89 -27.86 0.44 -7.88
C GLY A 89 -26.56 1.01 -8.47
N LEU A 90 -25.50 1.08 -7.66
CA LEU A 90 -24.20 1.61 -8.07
C LEU A 90 -23.29 0.55 -8.68
N ILE A 91 -23.49 -0.71 -8.32
CA ILE A 91 -22.81 -1.89 -8.88
C ILE A 91 -23.84 -2.99 -9.11
N ASP A 92 -23.52 -3.92 -10.00
CA ASP A 92 -24.39 -5.04 -10.34
C ASP A 92 -24.52 -6.01 -9.16
N ASP A 93 -25.68 -6.67 -9.05
CA ASP A 93 -25.88 -7.77 -8.10
C ASP A 93 -25.44 -9.08 -8.75
N ASP A 94 -24.14 -9.40 -8.56
CA ASP A 94 -23.54 -10.62 -9.08
C ASP A 94 -23.39 -11.64 -7.94
N PRO A 95 -24.05 -12.83 -8.03
CA PRO A 95 -23.94 -13.89 -7.04
C PRO A 95 -22.49 -14.40 -6.86
N ASP A 96 -21.63 -14.22 -7.86
CA ASP A 96 -20.24 -14.68 -7.82
C ASP A 96 -19.32 -13.72 -7.04
N PHE A 97 -19.81 -12.58 -6.56
CA PHE A 97 -19.03 -11.69 -5.68
C PHE A 97 -18.57 -12.34 -4.38
N LEU A 98 -19.23 -13.41 -3.93
CA LEU A 98 -18.76 -14.20 -2.79
C LEU A 98 -17.42 -14.88 -3.08
N GLU A 99 -17.17 -15.31 -4.32
CA GLU A 99 -15.87 -15.83 -4.75
C GLU A 99 -14.82 -14.70 -4.75
N ALA A 100 -15.17 -13.56 -5.32
CA ALA A 100 -14.30 -12.38 -5.34
C ALA A 100 -13.90 -11.92 -3.94
N ILE A 101 -14.84 -11.90 -2.99
CA ILE A 101 -14.60 -11.50 -1.60
C ILE A 101 -13.58 -12.43 -0.92
N ASN A 102 -13.61 -13.72 -1.23
CA ASN A 102 -12.69 -14.69 -0.65
C ASN A 102 -11.30 -14.73 -1.34
N SER A 103 -11.13 -13.99 -2.44
CA SER A 103 -9.86 -13.88 -3.14
C SER A 103 -8.90 -12.96 -2.39
N SER A 104 -7.61 -13.15 -2.58
CA SER A 104 -6.56 -12.36 -1.92
C SER A 104 -5.30 -12.21 -2.79
N SER A 105 -5.46 -11.91 -4.07
CA SER A 105 -4.36 -11.90 -5.06
C SER A 105 -3.13 -11.12 -4.60
N LYS A 106 -3.31 -9.88 -4.14
CA LYS A 106 -2.19 -9.05 -3.66
C LYS A 106 -1.61 -9.56 -2.34
N ILE A 107 -2.45 -9.92 -1.39
CA ILE A 107 -2.00 -10.46 -0.10
C ILE A 107 -1.17 -11.73 -0.33
N ASP A 108 -1.61 -12.60 -1.23
CA ASP A 108 -0.88 -13.81 -1.59
C ASP A 108 0.47 -13.49 -2.24
N GLN A 109 0.53 -12.47 -3.10
CA GLN A 109 1.80 -12.03 -3.69
C GLN A 109 2.78 -11.55 -2.62
N VAL A 110 2.32 -10.73 -1.67
CA VAL A 110 3.14 -10.26 -0.54
C VAL A 110 3.64 -11.45 0.28
N VAL A 111 2.75 -12.38 0.64
CA VAL A 111 3.09 -13.56 1.44
C VAL A 111 4.09 -14.46 0.71
N ASN A 112 3.90 -14.69 -0.61
CA ASN A 112 4.83 -15.47 -1.42
C ASN A 112 6.23 -14.82 -1.46
N THR A 113 6.32 -13.51 -1.65
CA THR A 113 7.61 -12.79 -1.62
C THR A 113 8.30 -12.95 -0.26
N ILE A 114 7.54 -12.94 0.84
CA ILE A 114 8.09 -13.17 2.18
C ILE A 114 8.52 -14.62 2.36
N ASP A 115 7.74 -15.59 1.87
CA ASP A 115 8.06 -17.02 1.96
C ASP A 115 9.36 -17.37 1.23
N GLU A 116 9.55 -16.86 0.02
CA GLU A 116 10.80 -17.01 -0.76
C GLU A 116 12.01 -16.43 0.00
N ARG A 117 11.80 -15.45 0.86
CA ARG A 117 12.85 -14.72 1.59
C ARG A 117 12.90 -15.04 3.09
N LYS A 118 12.10 -15.97 3.60
CA LYS A 118 12.01 -16.26 5.03
C LYS A 118 13.30 -16.77 5.67
N SER A 119 14.13 -17.46 4.89
CA SER A 119 15.37 -18.08 5.36
C SER A 119 16.63 -17.23 5.14
N ASN A 120 16.49 -15.96 4.74
CA ASN A 120 17.63 -15.08 4.45
C ASN A 120 18.21 -14.39 5.69
N GLY A 121 17.68 -14.66 6.90
CA GLY A 121 18.14 -14.09 8.16
C GLY A 121 17.85 -12.60 8.36
N ARG A 122 17.01 -12.00 7.51
CA ARG A 122 16.69 -10.57 7.54
C ARG A 122 15.28 -10.35 8.08
N ASN A 123 15.15 -9.46 9.06
CA ASN A 123 13.86 -9.09 9.63
C ASN A 123 13.08 -8.18 8.66
N LYS A 124 11.77 -8.34 8.64
CA LYS A 124 10.85 -7.76 7.68
C LYS A 124 9.89 -6.80 8.36
N LEU A 125 9.72 -5.62 7.76
CA LEU A 125 8.80 -4.58 8.20
C LEU A 125 7.74 -4.38 7.14
N ILE A 126 6.46 -4.56 7.50
CA ILE A 126 5.34 -4.46 6.57
C ILE A 126 4.47 -3.27 6.95
N PHE A 127 4.25 -2.37 6.00
CA PHE A 127 3.36 -1.22 6.17
C PHE A 127 2.01 -1.48 5.51
N CYS A 128 0.96 -1.38 6.34
CA CYS A 128 -0.44 -1.58 5.98
C CYS A 128 -1.26 -0.32 6.20
N HIS A 129 -2.42 -0.24 5.53
CA HIS A 129 -3.36 0.86 5.66
C HIS A 129 -4.57 0.52 6.52
N PHE A 130 -5.01 -0.74 6.48
CA PHE A 130 -6.26 -1.18 7.09
C PHE A 130 -6.03 -2.31 8.09
N ARG A 131 -6.87 -2.34 9.15
CA ARG A 131 -6.76 -3.38 10.20
C ARG A 131 -7.00 -4.80 9.66
N GLY A 132 -8.02 -4.99 8.81
CA GLY A 132 -8.27 -6.29 8.21
C GLY A 132 -7.16 -6.78 7.28
N GLU A 133 -6.41 -5.86 6.67
CA GLU A 133 -5.18 -6.15 5.93
C GLU A 133 -4.08 -6.69 6.88
N ILE A 134 -3.93 -6.08 8.06
CA ILE A 134 -3.00 -6.53 9.09
C ILE A 134 -3.39 -7.94 9.56
N ASP A 135 -4.67 -8.14 9.89
CA ASP A 135 -5.17 -9.40 10.45
C ASP A 135 -4.97 -10.59 9.48
N ILE A 136 -5.22 -10.41 8.19
CA ILE A 136 -5.00 -11.46 7.19
C ILE A 136 -3.51 -11.74 6.94
N LEU A 137 -2.68 -10.72 6.89
CA LEU A 137 -1.24 -10.87 6.72
C LEU A 137 -0.61 -11.56 7.94
N GLU A 138 -0.96 -11.15 9.16
CA GLU A 138 -0.51 -11.79 10.39
C GLU A 138 -0.82 -13.29 10.35
N SER A 139 -2.06 -13.67 10.06
CA SER A 139 -2.48 -15.06 9.98
C SER A 139 -1.71 -15.86 8.92
N LYS A 140 -1.59 -15.33 7.70
CA LYS A 140 -0.90 -16.04 6.60
C LYS A 140 0.60 -16.16 6.83
N ILE A 141 1.26 -15.12 7.35
CA ILE A 141 2.69 -15.11 7.60
C ILE A 141 3.05 -15.99 8.81
N ALA A 142 2.25 -15.99 9.86
CA ALA A 142 2.43 -16.90 10.99
C ALA A 142 2.38 -18.39 10.56
N ASN A 143 1.54 -18.72 9.57
CA ASN A 143 1.48 -20.07 9.00
C ASN A 143 2.76 -20.48 8.25
N LEU A 144 3.64 -19.53 7.90
CA LEU A 144 4.98 -19.82 7.37
C LEU A 144 5.99 -20.21 8.45
N GLY A 145 5.61 -20.17 9.73
CA GLY A 145 6.45 -20.47 10.88
C GLY A 145 7.33 -19.30 11.33
N LEU A 146 7.01 -18.07 10.93
CA LEU A 146 7.70 -16.84 11.32
C LEU A 146 7.07 -16.24 12.59
N ASP A 147 7.90 -15.62 13.44
CA ASP A 147 7.44 -14.83 14.59
C ASP A 147 6.94 -13.47 14.07
N VAL A 148 5.62 -13.29 14.14
CA VAL A 148 4.94 -12.08 13.64
C VAL A 148 4.41 -11.25 14.79
N LYS A 149 4.70 -9.95 14.77
CA LYS A 149 4.11 -8.97 15.67
C LYS A 149 3.38 -7.90 14.90
N THR A 150 2.33 -7.35 15.51
CA THR A 150 1.50 -6.31 14.89
C THR A 150 1.44 -5.06 15.76
N PHE A 151 1.41 -3.90 15.11
CA PHE A 151 1.40 -2.61 15.76
C PHE A 151 0.42 -1.67 15.04
N ASP A 152 -0.74 -1.47 15.63
CA ASP A 152 -1.79 -0.60 15.11
C ASP A 152 -2.49 0.20 16.22
N GLY A 153 -3.64 0.83 15.89
CA GLY A 153 -4.42 1.60 16.86
C GLY A 153 -5.01 0.77 18.02
N ARG A 154 -4.95 -0.57 17.97
CA ARG A 154 -5.38 -1.47 19.06
C ARG A 154 -4.25 -1.77 20.05
N THR A 155 -3.00 -1.52 19.65
CA THR A 155 -1.82 -1.83 20.46
C THR A 155 -1.65 -0.82 21.58
N SER A 156 -1.71 -1.26 22.83
CA SER A 156 -1.51 -0.40 24.01
C SER A 156 -0.06 0.10 24.11
N HIS A 157 0.17 1.16 24.88
CA HIS A 157 1.52 1.73 25.04
C HIS A 157 2.53 0.72 25.61
N ASN A 158 2.13 -0.11 26.57
CA ASN A 158 3.02 -1.13 27.15
C ASN A 158 3.37 -2.21 26.11
N GLN A 159 2.39 -2.68 25.33
CA GLN A 159 2.62 -3.62 24.25
C GLN A 159 3.55 -3.07 23.16
N ARG A 160 3.46 -1.76 22.86
CA ARG A 160 4.35 -1.10 21.89
C ARG A 160 5.81 -1.19 22.32
N ASN A 161 6.10 -0.91 23.60
CA ASN A 161 7.45 -1.01 24.14
C ASN A 161 7.94 -2.46 24.08
N GLU A 162 7.12 -3.40 24.51
CA GLU A 162 7.45 -4.83 24.47
C GLU A 162 7.76 -5.33 23.05
N ILE A 163 6.97 -4.90 22.04
CA ILE A 163 7.20 -5.26 20.64
C ILE A 163 8.54 -4.72 20.13
N LEU A 164 8.90 -3.50 20.52
CA LEU A 164 10.14 -2.86 20.07
C LEU A 164 11.40 -3.38 20.78
N GLU A 165 11.26 -3.83 22.01
CA GLU A 165 12.35 -4.39 22.82
C GLU A 165 12.67 -5.86 22.49
N ASN A 166 11.69 -6.60 21.96
CA ASN A 166 11.85 -8.00 21.62
C ASN A 166 12.04 -8.20 20.12
N ALA A 167 12.99 -9.04 19.74
CA ALA A 167 13.19 -9.43 18.34
C ALA A 167 11.95 -10.16 17.80
N CYS A 168 11.66 -9.97 16.52
CA CYS A 168 10.68 -10.74 15.75
C CYS A 168 11.15 -10.85 14.31
N ASP A 169 10.66 -11.85 13.58
CA ASP A 169 10.99 -12.04 12.17
C ASP A 169 10.26 -11.01 11.29
N VAL A 170 9.01 -10.73 11.65
CA VAL A 170 8.14 -9.81 10.89
C VAL A 170 7.40 -8.89 11.84
N LEU A 171 7.46 -7.59 11.56
CA LEU A 171 6.64 -6.58 12.22
C LEU A 171 5.69 -5.96 11.20
N ILE A 172 4.38 -6.02 11.48
CA ILE A 172 3.35 -5.39 10.64
C ILE A 172 2.87 -4.12 11.32
N LEU A 173 3.02 -2.98 10.64
CA LEU A 173 2.67 -1.66 11.14
C LEU A 173 1.54 -1.03 10.33
N GLN A 174 0.58 -0.40 11.03
CA GLN A 174 -0.33 0.53 10.37
C GLN A 174 0.41 1.85 10.10
N ILE A 175 0.53 2.24 8.83
CA ILE A 175 1.39 3.35 8.39
C ILE A 175 1.05 4.70 9.07
N GLN A 176 -0.23 4.95 9.39
CA GLN A 176 -0.65 6.18 10.06
C GLN A 176 -0.28 6.24 11.55
N THR A 177 -0.11 5.09 12.20
CA THR A 177 0.10 5.02 13.65
C THR A 177 1.52 4.66 14.04
N GLY A 178 2.30 4.10 13.13
CA GLY A 178 3.58 3.45 13.43
C GLY A 178 4.82 4.23 13.06
N CYS A 179 4.73 5.34 12.31
CA CYS A 179 5.93 5.96 11.75
C CYS A 179 6.62 6.98 12.65
N GLU A 180 5.94 7.54 13.67
CA GLU A 180 6.52 8.62 14.46
C GLU A 180 7.38 8.09 15.62
N GLY A 181 8.65 8.51 15.64
CA GLY A 181 9.55 8.31 16.78
C GLY A 181 10.14 6.90 16.94
N LEU A 182 9.76 5.91 16.13
CA LEU A 182 10.27 4.55 16.25
C LEU A 182 11.67 4.39 15.68
N ASN A 183 12.50 3.57 16.36
CA ASN A 183 13.76 3.07 15.84
C ASN A 183 13.55 1.64 15.31
N LEU A 184 13.68 1.46 14.00
CA LEU A 184 13.39 0.20 13.31
C LEU A 184 14.61 -0.32 12.53
N GLN A 185 15.83 0.00 12.99
CA GLN A 185 17.09 -0.37 12.33
C GLN A 185 17.31 -1.88 12.24
N GLN A 186 16.67 -2.68 13.11
CA GLN A 186 16.74 -4.13 13.06
C GLN A 186 16.05 -4.74 11.83
N PHE A 187 15.24 -3.96 11.14
CA PHE A 187 14.56 -4.38 9.90
C PHE A 187 15.32 -3.87 8.69
N SER A 188 15.67 -4.77 7.78
CA SER A 188 16.39 -4.45 6.55
C SER A 188 15.61 -4.80 5.28
N GLU A 189 14.41 -5.34 5.41
CA GLU A 189 13.44 -5.52 4.34
C GLU A 189 12.15 -4.78 4.69
N VAL A 190 11.72 -3.88 3.82
CA VAL A 190 10.54 -3.02 4.02
C VAL A 190 9.53 -3.31 2.92
N TYR A 191 8.28 -3.58 3.29
CA TYR A 191 7.20 -3.97 2.38
C TYR A 191 6.06 -2.96 2.48
N PHE A 192 5.73 -2.30 1.37
CA PHE A 192 4.53 -1.47 1.25
C PHE A 192 3.49 -2.27 0.46
N VAL A 193 2.47 -2.75 1.15
CA VAL A 193 1.40 -3.57 0.53
C VAL A 193 0.61 -2.77 -0.51
N SER A 194 0.53 -1.46 -0.34
CA SER A 194 -0.13 -0.54 -1.25
C SER A 194 0.53 0.85 -1.18
N PRO A 195 0.62 1.60 -2.28
CA PRO A 195 1.20 2.94 -2.28
C PRO A 195 0.48 3.90 -1.34
N HIS A 196 1.23 4.76 -0.66
CA HIS A 196 0.65 5.84 0.11
C HIS A 196 0.38 7.07 -0.78
N TRP A 197 -0.69 7.84 -0.51
CA TRP A 197 -1.04 9.05 -1.26
C TRP A 197 0.06 10.13 -1.25
N ASN A 198 0.78 10.20 -0.15
CA ASN A 198 1.89 11.12 0.04
C ASN A 198 3.20 10.33 0.06
N PRO A 199 4.08 10.51 -0.94
CA PRO A 199 5.36 9.81 -1.01
C PRO A 199 6.27 10.12 0.19
N ALA A 200 6.19 11.31 0.76
CA ALA A 200 6.99 11.68 1.93
C ALA A 200 6.72 10.79 3.15
N VAL A 201 5.52 10.21 3.27
CA VAL A 201 5.20 9.26 4.35
C VAL A 201 5.95 7.94 4.16
N GLU A 202 6.06 7.44 2.93
CA GLU A 202 6.87 6.26 2.64
C GLU A 202 8.36 6.54 2.86
N ASP A 203 8.85 7.69 2.41
CA ASP A 203 10.25 8.09 2.61
C ASP A 203 10.59 8.23 4.10
N GLN A 204 9.69 8.79 4.92
CA GLN A 204 9.83 8.83 6.37
C GLN A 204 9.82 7.42 7.00
N ALA A 205 8.97 6.52 6.50
CA ALA A 205 8.91 5.14 6.97
C ALA A 205 10.22 4.39 6.66
N ILE A 206 10.78 4.55 5.46
CA ILE A 206 12.07 3.98 5.06
C ILE A 206 13.19 4.55 5.95
N ALA A 207 13.18 5.85 6.24
CA ALA A 207 14.18 6.51 7.09
C ALA A 207 14.17 6.01 8.55
N ARG A 208 13.15 5.27 9.00
CA ARG A 208 13.16 4.60 10.32
C ARG A 208 14.05 3.36 10.35
N CYS A 209 14.22 2.71 9.21
CA CYS A 209 15.11 1.56 9.03
C CYS A 209 16.49 2.00 8.50
N HIS A 210 16.51 2.86 7.50
CA HIS A 210 17.70 3.36 6.83
C HIS A 210 18.22 4.63 7.49
N ARG A 211 18.96 4.45 8.57
CA ARG A 211 19.56 5.53 9.39
C ARG A 211 20.88 5.08 10.01
N ILE A 212 21.58 5.99 10.66
CA ILE A 212 22.83 5.70 11.38
C ILE A 212 22.62 4.52 12.33
N GLY A 213 23.45 3.49 12.17
CA GLY A 213 23.34 2.21 12.89
C GLY A 213 22.71 1.07 12.09
N GLN A 214 22.23 1.34 10.85
CA GLN A 214 21.89 0.28 9.92
C GLN A 214 23.17 -0.30 9.31
N GLU A 215 23.37 -1.61 9.45
CA GLU A 215 24.56 -2.32 8.98
C GLU A 215 24.30 -3.10 7.68
N SER A 216 23.04 -3.31 7.32
CA SER A 216 22.63 -4.08 6.16
C SER A 216 22.05 -3.19 5.07
N GLN A 217 22.23 -3.60 3.81
CA GLN A 217 21.45 -3.04 2.70
C GLN A 217 19.95 -3.10 3.03
N VAL A 218 19.21 -2.03 2.71
CA VAL A 218 17.76 -2.00 2.89
C VAL A 218 17.09 -2.27 1.55
N ASP A 219 16.31 -3.35 1.48
CA ASP A 219 15.47 -3.66 0.33
C ASP A 219 14.03 -3.21 0.60
N VAL A 220 13.48 -2.42 -0.30
CA VAL A 220 12.12 -1.88 -0.23
C VAL A 220 11.27 -2.50 -1.32
N PHE A 221 10.23 -3.22 -0.95
CA PHE A 221 9.27 -3.85 -1.87
C PHE A 221 7.97 -3.04 -1.90
N ARG A 222 7.58 -2.57 -3.09
CA ARG A 222 6.34 -1.83 -3.32
C ARG A 222 5.40 -2.66 -4.17
N PHE A 223 4.24 -3.01 -3.63
CA PHE A 223 3.25 -3.83 -4.31
C PHE A 223 2.12 -2.99 -4.88
N THR A 224 1.77 -3.28 -6.13
CA THR A 224 0.59 -2.71 -6.80
C THR A 224 -0.16 -3.81 -7.53
N MET A 225 -1.49 -3.65 -7.65
CA MET A 225 -2.27 -4.52 -8.53
C MET A 225 -2.08 -4.12 -10.00
N ASP A 226 -2.18 -5.09 -10.89
CA ASP A 226 -2.22 -4.82 -12.32
C ASP A 226 -3.51 -4.05 -12.70
N ASN A 227 -3.48 -3.38 -13.84
CA ASN A 227 -4.64 -2.63 -14.33
C ASN A 227 -5.77 -3.55 -14.83
N PHE A 228 -6.97 -2.99 -15.01
CA PHE A 228 -8.15 -3.71 -15.51
C PHE A 228 -8.16 -3.84 -17.05
N GLY A 229 -7.01 -3.94 -17.68
CA GLY A 229 -6.86 -3.95 -19.12
C GLY A 229 -6.26 -2.64 -19.63
N SER A 230 -6.47 -2.34 -20.94
CA SER A 230 -5.77 -1.24 -21.60
C SER A 230 -6.36 0.16 -21.37
N THR A 231 -7.56 0.26 -20.82
CA THR A 231 -8.32 1.51 -20.78
C THR A 231 -8.64 2.03 -19.39
N THR A 232 -8.59 1.18 -18.38
CA THR A 232 -8.94 1.53 -17.00
C THR A 232 -7.73 1.37 -16.09
N ILE A 233 -7.31 2.44 -15.44
CA ILE A 233 -6.21 2.46 -14.49
C ILE A 233 -6.78 2.28 -13.08
N ASN A 234 -6.19 1.39 -12.28
CA ASN A 234 -6.59 1.26 -10.89
C ASN A 234 -6.04 2.41 -10.04
N ILE A 235 -6.61 2.59 -8.85
CA ILE A 235 -6.29 3.70 -7.95
C ILE A 235 -4.83 3.70 -7.47
N GLU A 236 -4.18 2.56 -7.40
CA GLU A 236 -2.79 2.45 -6.95
C GLU A 236 -1.82 2.94 -8.02
N ASN A 237 -2.05 2.53 -9.27
CA ASN A 237 -1.26 3.03 -10.41
C ASN A 237 -1.50 4.53 -10.64
N HIS A 238 -2.73 5.02 -10.40
CA HIS A 238 -3.00 6.45 -10.40
C HIS A 238 -2.23 7.17 -9.29
N SER A 239 -2.18 6.61 -8.09
CA SER A 239 -1.43 7.16 -6.95
C SER A 239 0.08 7.18 -7.20
N ASN A 240 0.64 6.14 -7.80
CA ASN A 240 2.05 6.09 -8.18
C ASN A 240 2.40 7.19 -9.19
N ASN A 241 1.59 7.36 -10.24
CA ASN A 241 1.78 8.42 -11.22
C ASN A 241 1.78 9.82 -10.56
N LEU A 242 0.89 10.06 -9.61
CA LEU A 242 0.85 11.32 -8.86
C LEU A 242 2.06 11.49 -7.92
N GLN A 243 2.55 10.41 -7.32
CA GLN A 243 3.76 10.44 -6.50
C GLN A 243 4.99 10.80 -7.33
N ASP A 244 5.14 10.19 -8.51
CA ASP A 244 6.26 10.46 -9.42
C ASP A 244 6.26 11.92 -9.85
N ILE A 245 5.13 12.47 -10.27
CA ILE A 245 4.97 13.90 -10.60
C ILE A 245 5.38 14.80 -9.42
N LYS A 246 4.98 14.46 -8.19
CA LYS A 246 5.33 15.23 -7.00
C LYS A 246 6.82 15.18 -6.69
N ARG A 247 7.47 14.03 -6.89
CA ARG A 247 8.92 13.88 -6.70
C ARG A 247 9.70 14.70 -7.73
N ASP A 248 9.28 14.67 -8.99
CA ASP A 248 9.91 15.45 -10.06
C ASP A 248 9.82 16.97 -9.77
N ILE A 249 8.66 17.45 -9.36
CA ILE A 249 8.47 18.85 -8.97
C ILE A 249 9.38 19.21 -7.79
N ALA A 250 9.48 18.36 -6.78
CA ALA A 250 10.33 18.62 -5.61
C ALA A 250 11.83 18.65 -5.97
N GLN A 251 12.28 17.78 -6.90
CA GLN A 251 13.64 17.79 -7.41
C GLN A 251 13.95 19.07 -8.19
N ASP A 252 13.06 19.51 -9.05
CA ASP A 252 13.22 20.75 -9.82
C ASP A 252 13.31 21.99 -8.91
N PHE A 253 12.56 22.02 -7.81
CA PHE A 253 12.64 23.08 -6.81
C PHE A 253 14.00 23.08 -6.09
N ASN A 254 14.50 21.92 -5.68
CA ASN A 254 15.78 21.79 -4.98
C ASN A 254 16.97 22.17 -5.88
N LEU A 255 16.92 21.85 -7.18
CA LEU A 255 17.94 22.24 -8.15
C LEU A 255 17.97 23.75 -8.36
N LYS A 256 16.82 24.43 -8.37
CA LYS A 256 16.73 25.89 -8.52
C LYS A 256 17.20 26.66 -7.29
N THR A 257 17.04 26.09 -6.09
CA THR A 257 17.52 26.71 -4.83
C THR A 257 19.01 26.47 -4.58
N ALA A 258 19.60 25.43 -5.16
CA ALA A 258 21.04 25.14 -5.05
C ALA A 258 21.94 25.98 -6.04
N THR A 259 21.31 26.66 -7.00
CA THR A 259 21.98 27.48 -8.02
C THR A 259 21.86 28.99 -7.76
N GLN A 260 21.31 29.41 -6.64
CA GLN A 260 21.34 30.78 -6.10
C GLN A 260 22.26 30.88 -4.87
#